data_e8f07ad2c17a17f0f89f97a76c825b51
#
_entry.id   e8f07ad2c17a17f0f89f97a76c825b51
#
_cell.length_a   1.000
_cell.length_b   1.000
_cell.length_c   1.000
_cell.angle_alpha   90.00
_cell.angle_beta   90.00
_cell.angle_gamma   90.00
#
_symmetry.space_group_name_H-M   'P 1'
#
loop_
_entity.id
_entity.type
_entity.pdbx_description
1 polymer ?
#
loop_
_entity_poly.entity_id
_entity_poly.type
_entity_poly.pdbx_seq_one_letter_code
_entity_poly.pdbx_strand_id
1 'polypeptide(L)'
;MRIQRRPFLADLGMGVTGMALGAMMADGTAGAEATHFAPRAKSVIWIFLSGGYSHMETFDPKPALNKYAGMTFDKTPFDNPVNSPLHRKRFRSVPSEDINIRDVYPTIFPMQVDWQKRGHSGIEITDWWPHLAKHVDDISFVRNMWTTDNDHAAENQFHTGRHKLDESQPSIGAWAHYGLGALNENLPKFVVLGGPTRSDTRESIDSLYLGPQYSGIPLALDPKNPLPFAQRSAGQTLEQQQQEYESINQLNELTAVEYPDDQSLRARIRAYELAFRMQAAVPEAVDLAQETEATSKLYGLDNDATKVAGQRLLAARRLVERGVRFVQVFPSPYGSWDSHQQLKDNHTRLCASVDLPVAGLIQDLKQRGLL
;
A
#
# COMPACT_ATOMS: atom_id res chain seq x y z
N MET A 1 24.99 0.37 27.08
CA MET A 1 25.43 0.14 25.70
C MET A 1 24.87 1.28 24.84
N ARG A 2 25.66 2.23 24.34
CA ARG A 2 25.17 3.32 23.50
C ARG A 2 24.98 2.75 22.10
N ILE A 3 23.74 2.52 21.71
CA ILE A 3 23.40 2.19 20.32
C ILE A 3 23.79 3.40 19.47
N GLN A 4 24.75 3.22 18.57
CA GLN A 4 25.11 4.28 17.64
C GLN A 4 23.95 4.49 16.66
N ARG A 5 23.36 5.67 16.65
CA ARG A 5 22.17 6.03 15.85
C ARG A 5 22.35 5.86 14.34
N ARG A 6 23.58 6.04 13.83
CA ARG A 6 23.86 5.91 12.37
C ARG A 6 23.72 4.48 11.82
N PRO A 7 24.26 3.41 12.44
CA PRO A 7 24.00 2.04 11.98
C PRO A 7 22.52 1.64 12.08
N PHE A 8 21.84 2.05 13.14
CA PHE A 8 20.42 1.79 13.32
C PHE A 8 19.56 2.43 12.21
N LEU A 9 19.88 3.68 11.82
CA LEU A 9 19.19 4.37 10.72
C LEU A 9 19.56 3.81 9.35
N ALA A 10 20.80 3.34 9.15
CA ALA A 10 21.21 2.69 7.91
C ALA A 10 20.54 1.33 7.72
N ASP A 11 20.37 0.56 8.79
CA ASP A 11 19.62 -0.70 8.77
C ASP A 11 18.12 -0.52 8.58
N LEU A 12 17.53 0.59 9.07
CA LEU A 12 16.16 0.99 8.80
C LEU A 12 16.00 1.60 7.39
N GLY A 13 17.09 2.10 6.80
CA GLY A 13 17.10 2.91 5.58
C GLY A 13 16.89 2.16 4.27
N MET A 14 16.64 0.86 4.27
CA MET A 14 16.47 0.07 3.05
C MET A 14 15.03 0.08 2.50
N GLY A 15 14.31 1.17 2.62
CA GLY A 15 12.98 1.27 2.04
C GLY A 15 12.25 2.58 2.33
N VAL A 16 11.00 2.67 1.88
CA VAL A 16 10.10 3.82 2.07
C VAL A 16 9.89 4.16 3.57
N THR A 17 10.05 3.17 4.45
CA THR A 17 10.05 3.34 5.91
C THR A 17 11.17 4.27 6.40
N GLY A 18 12.35 4.20 5.79
CA GLY A 18 13.46 5.11 6.11
C GLY A 18 13.17 6.55 5.69
N MET A 19 12.47 6.75 4.57
CA MET A 19 12.04 8.08 4.10
C MET A 19 10.96 8.67 5.01
N ALA A 20 9.99 7.86 5.45
CA ALA A 20 8.95 8.29 6.38
C ALA A 20 9.54 8.66 7.75
N LEU A 21 10.44 7.85 8.27
CA LEU A 21 11.12 8.12 9.54
C LEU A 21 12.03 9.36 9.45
N GLY A 22 12.73 9.54 8.32
CA GLY A 22 13.53 10.73 8.05
C GLY A 22 12.71 12.02 8.03
N ALA A 23 11.55 12.00 7.41
CA ALA A 23 10.60 13.11 7.41
C ALA A 23 10.04 13.41 8.82
N MET A 24 9.77 12.39 9.61
CA MET A 24 9.29 12.51 11.00
C MET A 24 10.34 13.14 11.95
N MET A 25 11.63 12.87 11.71
CA MET A 25 12.72 13.40 12.54
C MET A 25 13.11 14.83 12.15
N ALA A 26 12.69 15.32 10.99
CA ALA A 26 13.03 16.67 10.50
C ALA A 26 12.24 17.80 11.20
N ASP A 27 11.14 17.47 11.86
CA ASP A 27 10.19 18.47 12.40
C ASP A 27 10.50 18.93 13.85
N GLY A 28 11.58 18.55 14.48
CA GLY A 28 11.72 18.94 15.90
C GLY A 28 13.04 18.78 16.63
N THR A 29 14.13 18.40 16.01
CA THR A 29 15.41 18.29 16.75
C THR A 29 16.58 18.95 16.02
N ALA A 30 17.24 19.85 16.69
CA ALA A 30 18.54 20.39 16.31
C ALA A 30 19.54 19.26 16.06
N GLY A 31 19.79 18.92 14.78
CA GLY A 31 20.73 17.87 14.36
C GLY A 31 20.24 16.94 13.23
N ALA A 32 19.00 17.05 12.78
CA ALA A 32 18.58 16.39 11.55
C ALA A 32 19.18 17.16 10.35
N GLU A 33 19.93 16.47 9.47
CA GLU A 33 20.32 17.05 8.19
C GLU A 33 19.04 17.50 7.48
N ALA A 34 19.02 18.77 7.05
CA ALA A 34 17.88 19.32 6.32
C ALA A 34 17.59 18.43 5.09
N THR A 35 16.34 18.10 4.87
CA THR A 35 15.93 17.41 3.65
C THR A 35 16.32 18.26 2.44
N HIS A 36 16.77 17.63 1.35
CA HIS A 36 17.12 18.36 0.12
C HIS A 36 15.97 19.23 -0.41
N PHE A 37 14.74 18.83 -0.12
CA PHE A 37 13.52 19.56 -0.49
C PHE A 37 12.58 19.63 0.71
N ALA A 38 11.88 20.76 0.84
CA ALA A 38 10.85 20.90 1.85
C ALA A 38 9.74 19.84 1.63
N PRO A 39 9.29 19.12 2.68
CA PRO A 39 8.20 18.15 2.55
C PRO A 39 6.91 18.86 2.14
N ARG A 40 6.25 18.33 1.11
CA ARG A 40 4.98 18.88 0.58
C ARG A 40 3.81 17.94 0.79
N ALA A 41 4.06 16.63 0.78
CA ALA A 41 3.02 15.61 0.91
C ALA A 41 2.42 15.64 2.31
N LYS A 42 1.09 15.74 2.38
CA LYS A 42 0.30 15.71 3.64
C LYS A 42 -0.30 14.33 3.89
N SER A 43 -0.58 13.60 2.84
CA SER A 43 -1.20 12.28 2.87
C SER A 43 -0.59 11.35 1.82
N VAL A 44 -0.77 10.05 2.02
CA VAL A 44 -0.27 9.00 1.13
C VAL A 44 -1.40 8.08 0.74
N ILE A 45 -1.55 7.80 -0.55
CA ILE A 45 -2.35 6.68 -1.06
C ILE A 45 -1.36 5.63 -1.56
N TRP A 46 -1.30 4.50 -0.85
CA TRP A 46 -0.41 3.39 -1.15
C TRP A 46 -1.16 2.32 -1.93
N ILE A 47 -0.95 2.26 -3.26
CA ILE A 47 -1.59 1.26 -4.14
C ILE A 47 -0.66 0.07 -4.27
N PHE A 48 -1.10 -1.10 -3.85
CA PHE A 48 -0.29 -2.31 -3.86
C PHE A 48 -0.88 -3.40 -4.74
N LEU A 49 -0.11 -3.85 -5.74
CA LEU A 49 -0.47 -4.91 -6.68
C LEU A 49 0.11 -6.23 -6.17
N SER A 50 -0.66 -6.94 -5.33
CA SER A 50 -0.21 -8.15 -4.67
C SER A 50 -0.04 -9.32 -5.62
N GLY A 51 1.09 -10.04 -5.49
CA GLY A 51 1.42 -11.24 -6.26
C GLY A 51 2.67 -11.10 -7.12
N GLY A 52 3.22 -9.89 -7.27
CA GLY A 52 4.44 -9.67 -8.05
C GLY A 52 4.18 -9.59 -9.55
N TYR A 53 3.63 -8.46 -10.00
CA TYR A 53 3.45 -8.21 -11.43
C TYR A 53 4.77 -8.23 -12.20
N SER A 54 4.73 -8.63 -13.46
CA SER A 54 5.91 -8.59 -14.32
C SER A 54 6.34 -7.15 -14.61
N HIS A 55 7.45 -6.71 -14.02
CA HIS A 55 7.98 -5.36 -14.25
C HIS A 55 8.37 -5.13 -15.72
N MET A 56 8.85 -6.18 -16.41
CA MET A 56 9.29 -6.12 -17.82
C MET A 56 8.11 -5.84 -18.76
N GLU A 57 6.95 -6.43 -18.50
CA GLU A 57 5.74 -6.23 -19.30
C GLU A 57 4.85 -5.08 -18.77
N THR A 58 5.35 -4.27 -17.84
CA THR A 58 4.60 -3.11 -17.34
C THR A 58 5.39 -1.81 -17.49
N PHE A 59 6.32 -1.55 -16.58
CA PHE A 59 6.98 -0.23 -16.46
C PHE A 59 8.48 -0.23 -16.80
N ASP A 60 9.06 -1.40 -17.10
CA ASP A 60 10.48 -1.53 -17.37
C ASP A 60 10.76 -2.46 -18.57
N PRO A 61 10.31 -2.09 -19.80
CA PRO A 61 10.47 -2.92 -20.97
C PRO A 61 11.92 -3.28 -21.24
N LYS A 62 12.15 -4.53 -21.69
CA LYS A 62 13.50 -5.08 -21.98
C LYS A 62 13.59 -5.51 -23.44
N PRO A 63 13.92 -4.61 -24.37
CA PRO A 63 14.02 -4.92 -25.80
C PRO A 63 14.93 -6.10 -26.15
N ALA A 64 15.92 -6.36 -25.30
CA ALA A 64 16.83 -7.51 -25.46
C ALA A 64 16.09 -8.87 -25.43
N LEU A 65 14.95 -8.97 -24.74
CA LEU A 65 14.15 -10.19 -24.71
C LEU A 65 13.64 -10.55 -26.12
N ASN A 66 13.17 -9.56 -26.89
CA ASN A 66 12.74 -9.80 -28.27
C ASN A 66 13.91 -10.15 -29.18
N LYS A 67 15.07 -9.50 -28.97
CA LYS A 67 16.27 -9.76 -29.77
C LYS A 67 16.81 -11.20 -29.62
N TYR A 68 16.73 -11.75 -28.41
CA TYR A 68 17.25 -13.07 -28.08
C TYR A 68 16.16 -14.12 -27.87
N ALA A 69 14.94 -13.84 -28.29
CA ALA A 69 13.82 -14.76 -28.18
C ALA A 69 14.11 -16.12 -28.79
N GLY A 70 13.78 -17.20 -28.09
CA GLY A 70 14.02 -18.58 -28.51
C GLY A 70 15.47 -19.08 -28.36
N MET A 71 16.38 -18.21 -27.92
CA MET A 71 17.77 -18.58 -27.66
C MET A 71 17.96 -19.02 -26.21
N THR A 72 18.93 -19.90 -25.98
CA THR A 72 19.45 -20.18 -24.64
C THR A 72 20.49 -19.13 -24.23
N PHE A 73 20.75 -18.95 -22.93
CA PHE A 73 21.66 -17.91 -22.43
C PHE A 73 23.09 -18.06 -22.98
N ASP A 74 23.57 -19.28 -23.22
CA ASP A 74 24.91 -19.57 -23.82
C ASP A 74 25.09 -19.03 -25.25
N LYS A 75 23.98 -18.73 -25.94
CA LYS A 75 23.97 -18.12 -27.27
C LYS A 75 23.84 -16.60 -27.23
N THR A 76 23.91 -16.01 -26.08
CA THR A 76 23.78 -14.55 -25.85
C THR A 76 25.05 -14.02 -25.16
N PRO A 77 25.31 -12.70 -25.20
CA PRO A 77 26.41 -12.10 -24.46
C PRO A 77 26.12 -11.95 -22.94
N PHE A 78 25.03 -12.52 -22.43
CA PHE A 78 24.62 -12.39 -21.05
C PHE A 78 24.80 -13.71 -20.28
N ASP A 79 25.28 -13.61 -19.05
CA ASP A 79 25.32 -14.73 -18.13
C ASP A 79 23.91 -15.14 -17.73
N ASN A 80 23.70 -16.45 -17.57
CA ASN A 80 22.42 -16.93 -16.99
C ASN A 80 22.29 -16.42 -15.53
N PRO A 81 21.30 -15.58 -15.21
CA PRO A 81 21.16 -15.01 -13.89
C PRO A 81 20.98 -16.04 -12.77
N VAL A 82 20.49 -17.24 -13.06
CA VAL A 82 20.38 -18.37 -12.11
C VAL A 82 21.76 -18.77 -11.58
N ASN A 83 22.81 -18.67 -12.40
CA ASN A 83 24.18 -19.01 -12.03
C ASN A 83 24.90 -17.85 -11.31
N SER A 84 24.30 -16.69 -11.19
CA SER A 84 24.93 -15.53 -10.56
C SER A 84 25.14 -15.75 -9.06
N PRO A 85 26.36 -15.53 -8.53
CA PRO A 85 26.60 -15.55 -7.09
C PRO A 85 25.73 -14.58 -6.30
N LEU A 86 25.26 -13.50 -6.95
CA LEU A 86 24.36 -12.53 -6.36
C LEU A 86 22.95 -13.11 -6.15
N HIS A 87 22.51 -14.00 -7.00
CA HIS A 87 21.23 -14.67 -6.88
C HIS A 87 21.13 -15.46 -5.57
N ARG A 88 22.14 -16.29 -5.27
CA ARG A 88 22.18 -17.08 -4.02
C ARG A 88 22.26 -16.23 -2.75
N LYS A 89 22.89 -15.07 -2.80
CA LYS A 89 23.06 -14.18 -1.65
C LYS A 89 21.81 -13.35 -1.33
N ARG A 90 20.89 -13.21 -2.28
CA ARG A 90 19.72 -12.35 -2.14
C ARG A 90 18.52 -13.05 -1.52
N PHE A 91 18.40 -14.35 -1.66
CA PHE A 91 17.27 -15.11 -1.14
C PHE A 91 17.58 -15.68 0.24
N ARG A 92 16.86 -15.19 1.25
CA ARG A 92 17.03 -15.60 2.65
C ARG A 92 16.06 -16.70 3.05
N SER A 93 14.89 -16.78 2.42
CA SER A 93 13.83 -17.74 2.76
C SER A 93 14.02 -19.10 2.09
N VAL A 94 14.84 -19.18 1.06
CA VAL A 94 15.13 -20.43 0.37
C VAL A 94 16.49 -20.94 0.83
N PRO A 95 16.59 -22.18 1.38
CA PRO A 95 17.87 -22.81 1.67
C PRO A 95 18.76 -22.77 0.42
N SER A 96 20.02 -22.44 0.57
CA SER A 96 20.98 -22.13 -0.49
C SER A 96 21.16 -23.25 -1.55
N GLU A 97 20.65 -24.45 -1.29
CA GLU A 97 20.78 -25.61 -2.13
C GLU A 97 19.52 -25.90 -3.01
N ASP A 98 18.36 -25.31 -2.64
CA ASP A 98 17.08 -25.59 -3.29
C ASP A 98 16.39 -24.34 -3.86
N ILE A 99 17.13 -23.51 -4.59
CA ILE A 99 16.46 -22.54 -5.45
C ILE A 99 15.68 -23.37 -6.47
N ASN A 100 14.37 -23.37 -6.30
CA ASN A 100 13.49 -24.12 -7.17
C ASN A 100 13.46 -23.47 -8.54
N ILE A 101 14.39 -23.88 -9.40
CA ILE A 101 14.48 -23.45 -10.81
C ILE A 101 13.47 -24.16 -11.70
N ARG A 102 12.48 -24.86 -11.12
CA ARG A 102 11.45 -25.56 -11.91
C ARG A 102 10.73 -24.64 -12.89
N ASP A 103 10.67 -23.35 -12.59
CA ASP A 103 9.95 -22.35 -13.37
C ASP A 103 10.89 -21.52 -14.26
N VAL A 104 12.19 -21.86 -14.30
CA VAL A 104 13.15 -21.20 -15.21
C VAL A 104 13.17 -21.94 -16.54
N TYR A 105 12.61 -21.34 -17.57
CA TYR A 105 12.68 -21.88 -18.91
C TYR A 105 14.10 -21.79 -19.46
N PRO A 106 14.57 -22.82 -20.22
CA PRO A 106 15.91 -22.82 -20.77
C PRO A 106 16.13 -21.80 -21.88
N THR A 107 15.04 -21.30 -22.46
CA THR A 107 15.05 -20.33 -23.55
C THR A 107 14.45 -19.00 -23.13
N ILE A 108 14.98 -17.92 -23.72
CA ILE A 108 14.49 -16.55 -23.49
C ILE A 108 13.15 -16.38 -24.21
N PHE A 109 12.14 -15.91 -23.48
CA PHE A 109 10.86 -15.53 -24.07
C PHE A 109 10.88 -14.09 -24.56
N PRO A 110 10.18 -13.79 -25.66
CA PRO A 110 9.95 -12.40 -26.06
C PRO A 110 9.03 -11.70 -25.06
N MET A 111 9.06 -10.39 -25.06
CA MET A 111 8.06 -9.60 -24.35
C MET A 111 6.64 -9.96 -24.85
N GLN A 112 5.71 -10.01 -23.94
CA GLN A 112 4.31 -10.41 -24.21
C GLN A 112 3.44 -9.26 -24.73
N VAL A 113 3.95 -8.03 -24.68
CA VAL A 113 3.26 -6.79 -25.03
C VAL A 113 4.25 -5.80 -25.64
N ASP A 114 3.77 -4.96 -26.55
CA ASP A 114 4.54 -3.86 -27.12
C ASP A 114 4.65 -2.68 -26.12
N TRP A 115 5.59 -1.78 -26.37
CA TRP A 115 5.83 -0.59 -25.55
C TRP A 115 6.15 0.62 -26.41
N GLN A 116 5.95 1.79 -25.86
CA GLN A 116 6.21 3.05 -26.53
C GLN A 116 6.76 4.09 -25.55
N LYS A 117 7.49 5.06 -26.10
CA LYS A 117 7.84 6.28 -25.35
C LYS A 117 6.62 7.17 -25.20
N ARG A 118 6.36 7.63 -23.99
CA ARG A 118 5.20 8.45 -23.64
C ARG A 118 5.62 9.71 -22.89
N GLY A 119 4.75 10.72 -22.91
CA GLY A 119 4.97 12.00 -22.25
C GLY A 119 6.12 12.82 -22.82
N HIS A 120 6.39 13.94 -22.20
CA HIS A 120 7.54 14.80 -22.50
C HIS A 120 8.86 14.16 -22.00
N SER A 121 8.78 13.41 -20.92
CA SER A 121 9.92 12.67 -20.34
C SER A 121 10.43 11.56 -21.27
N GLY A 122 9.62 11.10 -22.22
CA GLY A 122 9.97 10.00 -23.13
C GLY A 122 10.12 8.66 -22.42
N ILE A 123 9.48 8.48 -21.25
CA ILE A 123 9.54 7.23 -20.50
C ILE A 123 8.89 6.10 -21.29
N GLU A 124 9.51 4.93 -21.30
CA GLU A 124 8.95 3.75 -21.94
C GLU A 124 7.98 3.06 -20.99
N ILE A 125 6.75 2.81 -21.47
CA ILE A 125 5.68 2.10 -20.78
C ILE A 125 4.99 1.19 -21.79
N THR A 126 4.51 0.04 -21.33
CA THR A 126 3.86 -0.94 -22.21
C THR A 126 2.44 -0.54 -22.57
N ASP A 127 1.93 -1.11 -23.68
CA ASP A 127 0.60 -0.80 -24.20
C ASP A 127 -0.55 -1.38 -23.36
N TRP A 128 -0.25 -2.09 -22.28
CA TRP A 128 -1.25 -2.48 -21.29
C TRP A 128 -1.73 -1.33 -20.38
N TRP A 129 -1.08 -0.13 -20.49
CA TRP A 129 -1.37 1.05 -19.67
C TRP A 129 -1.78 2.27 -20.51
N PRO A 130 -2.84 2.17 -21.36
CA PRO A 130 -3.21 3.27 -22.27
C PRO A 130 -3.72 4.53 -21.58
N HIS A 131 -4.28 4.42 -20.38
CA HIS A 131 -4.74 5.57 -19.59
C HIS A 131 -3.64 6.15 -18.72
N LEU A 132 -2.92 5.32 -17.96
CA LEU A 132 -1.81 5.74 -17.11
C LEU A 132 -0.66 6.35 -17.91
N ALA A 133 -0.44 5.89 -19.13
CA ALA A 133 0.55 6.44 -20.07
C ALA A 133 0.36 7.94 -20.37
N LYS A 134 -0.84 8.49 -20.16
CA LYS A 134 -1.13 9.93 -20.31
C LYS A 134 -0.62 10.77 -19.14
N HIS A 135 -0.25 10.11 -18.04
CA HIS A 135 0.17 10.73 -16.78
C HIS A 135 1.63 10.40 -16.42
N VAL A 136 2.41 9.85 -17.35
CA VAL A 136 3.80 9.42 -17.06
C VAL A 136 4.70 10.57 -16.60
N ASP A 137 4.42 11.79 -17.02
CA ASP A 137 5.18 12.98 -16.59
C ASP A 137 4.86 13.43 -15.16
N ASP A 138 3.81 12.90 -14.57
CA ASP A 138 3.43 13.09 -13.17
C ASP A 138 3.97 11.98 -12.25
N ILE A 139 4.69 10.99 -12.81
CA ILE A 139 5.11 9.77 -12.12
C ILE A 139 6.63 9.67 -12.11
N SER A 140 7.21 9.38 -10.94
CA SER A 140 8.62 8.98 -10.82
C SER A 140 8.73 7.46 -10.85
N PHE A 141 9.47 6.93 -11.84
CA PHE A 141 9.66 5.48 -12.01
C PHE A 141 10.98 5.04 -11.41
N VAL A 142 10.95 4.12 -10.44
CA VAL A 142 12.13 3.50 -9.84
C VAL A 142 12.23 2.06 -10.35
N ARG A 143 13.03 1.83 -11.40
CA ARG A 143 13.11 0.55 -12.11
C ARG A 143 14.13 -0.44 -11.54
N ASN A 144 15.05 0.02 -10.72
CA ASN A 144 16.12 -0.80 -10.15
C ASN A 144 15.87 -1.27 -8.72
N MET A 145 14.60 -1.32 -8.31
CA MET A 145 14.20 -1.89 -7.02
C MET A 145 14.43 -3.40 -7.01
N TRP A 146 14.85 -3.92 -5.88
CA TRP A 146 15.03 -5.35 -5.66
C TRP A 146 14.69 -5.72 -4.22
N THR A 147 14.40 -6.97 -3.99
CA THR A 147 14.11 -7.54 -2.67
C THR A 147 14.96 -8.77 -2.41
N THR A 148 14.98 -9.23 -1.16
CA THR A 148 15.78 -10.39 -0.72
C THR A 148 15.00 -11.70 -0.79
N ASP A 149 13.79 -11.68 -1.33
CA ASP A 149 12.93 -12.84 -1.42
C ASP A 149 12.34 -13.02 -2.83
N ASN A 150 12.01 -14.25 -3.19
CA ASN A 150 11.39 -14.60 -4.46
C ASN A 150 9.97 -15.17 -4.29
N ASP A 151 9.36 -14.96 -3.13
CA ASP A 151 7.99 -15.38 -2.82
C ASP A 151 7.19 -14.20 -2.23
N HIS A 152 5.93 -14.45 -1.86
CA HIS A 152 5.03 -13.43 -1.28
C HIS A 152 5.54 -12.84 0.06
N ALA A 153 6.55 -13.43 0.68
CA ALA A 153 7.20 -12.82 1.83
C ALA A 153 7.91 -11.51 1.50
N ALA A 154 8.28 -11.32 0.23
CA ALA A 154 8.78 -10.03 -0.26
C ALA A 154 7.74 -8.90 -0.12
N GLU A 155 6.44 -9.22 -0.16
CA GLU A 155 5.38 -8.23 0.04
C GLU A 155 5.44 -7.62 1.44
N ASN A 156 5.67 -8.44 2.47
CA ASN A 156 5.87 -7.92 3.83
C ASN A 156 7.06 -6.97 3.91
N GLN A 157 8.14 -7.26 3.20
CA GLN A 157 9.31 -6.38 3.15
C GLN A 157 8.98 -5.01 2.54
N PHE A 158 8.11 -4.92 1.53
CA PHE A 158 7.63 -3.64 1.00
C PHE A 158 6.81 -2.86 2.01
N HIS A 159 6.01 -3.54 2.83
CA HIS A 159 5.15 -2.88 3.81
C HIS A 159 5.84 -2.53 5.12
N THR A 160 6.88 -3.28 5.52
CA THR A 160 7.52 -3.15 6.84
C THR A 160 8.99 -2.73 6.76
N GLY A 161 9.61 -2.82 5.60
CA GLY A 161 11.05 -2.63 5.41
C GLY A 161 11.92 -3.77 5.94
N ARG A 162 11.32 -4.89 6.39
CA ARG A 162 12.04 -6.04 6.96
C ARG A 162 11.61 -7.35 6.31
N HIS A 163 12.57 -8.27 6.24
CA HIS A 163 12.33 -9.61 5.75
C HIS A 163 11.48 -10.42 6.76
N LYS A 164 10.64 -11.34 6.26
CA LYS A 164 9.76 -12.19 7.09
C LYS A 164 10.49 -13.05 8.15
N LEU A 165 11.77 -13.35 7.95
CA LEU A 165 12.60 -14.10 8.91
C LEU A 165 13.22 -13.22 9.99
N ASP A 166 13.10 -11.90 9.87
CA ASP A 166 13.44 -10.97 10.93
C ASP A 166 12.26 -10.88 11.93
N GLU A 167 12.46 -10.21 13.05
CA GLU A 167 11.34 -9.93 13.94
C GLU A 167 10.29 -9.10 13.22
N SER A 168 9.01 -9.40 13.44
CA SER A 168 7.90 -8.66 12.85
C SER A 168 7.99 -7.17 13.20
N GLN A 169 7.81 -6.32 12.20
CA GLN A 169 7.96 -4.86 12.31
C GLN A 169 6.65 -4.15 11.97
N PRO A 170 6.39 -2.97 12.57
CA PRO A 170 5.24 -2.17 12.21
C PRO A 170 5.23 -1.81 10.74
N SER A 171 4.04 -1.79 10.14
CA SER A 171 3.87 -1.38 8.76
C SER A 171 4.18 0.11 8.55
N ILE A 172 4.48 0.49 7.31
CA ILE A 172 4.72 1.90 6.94
C ILE A 172 3.54 2.80 7.29
N GLY A 173 2.30 2.32 7.13
CA GLY A 173 1.09 3.06 7.51
C GLY A 173 1.01 3.27 9.03
N ALA A 174 1.39 2.26 9.83
CA ALA A 174 1.47 2.36 11.28
C ALA A 174 2.53 3.39 11.72
N TRP A 175 3.71 3.40 11.11
CA TRP A 175 4.74 4.41 11.35
C TRP A 175 4.28 5.81 10.96
N ALA A 176 3.63 5.98 9.80
CA ALA A 176 3.08 7.26 9.38
C ALA A 176 2.03 7.78 10.38
N HIS A 177 1.15 6.89 10.86
CA HIS A 177 0.18 7.24 11.90
C HIS A 177 0.85 7.62 13.22
N TYR A 178 1.82 6.84 13.69
CA TYR A 178 2.54 7.08 14.95
C TYR A 178 3.28 8.42 14.94
N GLY A 179 3.98 8.73 13.86
CA GLY A 179 4.88 9.89 13.81
C GLY A 179 4.22 11.19 13.35
N LEU A 180 3.21 11.11 12.47
CA LEU A 180 2.60 12.31 11.88
C LEU A 180 1.24 12.67 12.49
N GLY A 181 0.66 11.78 13.28
CA GLY A 181 -0.64 12.00 13.92
C GLY A 181 -1.79 12.16 12.91
N ALA A 182 -2.80 12.94 13.28
CA ALA A 182 -4.02 13.16 12.49
C ALA A 182 -4.07 14.52 11.82
N LEU A 183 -4.76 14.58 10.66
CA LEU A 183 -5.31 15.81 10.09
C LEU A 183 -6.81 15.94 10.40
N ASN A 184 -7.44 14.84 10.82
CA ASN A 184 -8.86 14.75 11.18
C ASN A 184 -9.02 13.77 12.35
N GLU A 185 -9.71 14.17 13.41
CA GLU A 185 -9.91 13.36 14.62
C GLU A 185 -11.13 12.41 14.52
N ASN A 186 -11.98 12.57 13.50
CA ASN A 186 -13.21 11.79 13.35
C ASN A 186 -13.05 10.59 12.39
N LEU A 187 -11.92 10.48 11.73
CA LEU A 187 -11.60 9.39 10.80
C LEU A 187 -10.36 8.63 11.24
N PRO A 188 -10.25 7.34 10.87
CA PRO A 188 -9.02 6.60 11.07
C PRO A 188 -7.85 7.30 10.39
N LYS A 189 -6.69 7.25 11.00
CA LYS A 189 -5.48 7.90 10.48
C LYS A 189 -4.74 7.03 9.46
N PHE A 190 -4.95 5.72 9.56
CA PHE A 190 -4.49 4.70 8.63
C PHE A 190 -5.66 3.80 8.24
N VAL A 191 -6.04 3.85 6.97
CA VAL A 191 -7.17 3.10 6.39
C VAL A 191 -6.68 2.08 5.39
N VAL A 192 -7.34 0.92 5.35
CA VAL A 192 -7.05 -0.16 4.40
C VAL A 192 -8.30 -0.46 3.58
N LEU A 193 -8.19 -0.41 2.26
CA LEU A 193 -9.26 -0.70 1.32
C LEU A 193 -8.94 -1.96 0.51
N GLY A 194 -9.80 -2.96 0.61
CA GLY A 194 -9.60 -4.23 -0.09
C GLY A 194 -8.45 -5.07 0.44
N GLY A 195 -8.09 -4.89 1.69
CA GLY A 195 -6.91 -5.46 2.33
C GLY A 195 -6.81 -6.97 2.34
N PRO A 196 -5.72 -7.49 2.88
CA PRO A 196 -5.43 -8.91 2.92
C PRO A 196 -6.50 -9.66 3.71
N THR A 197 -6.98 -10.75 3.13
CA THR A 197 -7.96 -11.63 3.76
C THR A 197 -7.32 -12.77 4.55
N ARG A 198 -6.01 -12.94 4.42
CA ARG A 198 -5.23 -14.01 5.04
C ARG A 198 -4.49 -13.52 6.28
N SER A 199 -4.34 -14.39 7.27
CA SER A 199 -3.66 -14.09 8.53
C SER A 199 -2.17 -13.82 8.37
N ASP A 200 -1.52 -14.46 7.39
CA ASP A 200 -0.09 -14.34 7.10
C ASP A 200 0.31 -12.99 6.45
N THR A 201 -0.66 -12.22 6.00
CA THR A 201 -0.43 -10.90 5.40
C THR A 201 -0.84 -9.75 6.32
N ARG A 202 -1.27 -10.05 7.52
CA ARG A 202 -1.73 -9.08 8.50
C ARG A 202 -0.64 -8.08 8.90
N GLU A 203 0.61 -8.50 8.87
CA GLU A 203 1.77 -7.65 9.15
C GLU A 203 1.83 -6.41 8.25
N SER A 204 1.23 -6.47 7.04
CA SER A 204 1.17 -5.32 6.13
C SER A 204 0.36 -4.13 6.67
N ILE A 205 -0.43 -4.33 7.73
CA ILE A 205 -1.30 -3.32 8.32
C ILE A 205 -1.11 -3.18 9.84
N ASP A 206 -0.34 -4.06 10.47
CA ASP A 206 -0.15 -4.07 11.92
C ASP A 206 0.83 -3.02 12.41
N SER A 207 0.59 -2.56 13.64
CA SER A 207 1.44 -1.62 14.37
C SER A 207 2.35 -2.27 15.41
N LEU A 208 2.14 -3.54 15.72
CA LEU A 208 2.95 -4.34 16.65
C LEU A 208 3.33 -3.57 17.93
N TYR A 209 4.63 -3.40 18.18
CA TYR A 209 5.15 -2.75 19.39
C TYR A 209 4.84 -1.23 19.49
N LEU A 210 4.35 -0.60 18.43
CA LEU A 210 3.88 0.80 18.52
C LEU A 210 2.56 0.91 19.27
N GLY A 211 1.82 -0.20 19.37
CA GLY A 211 0.52 -0.27 20.02
C GLY A 211 -0.66 -0.34 19.03
N PRO A 212 -1.73 -1.04 19.41
CA PRO A 212 -2.84 -1.39 18.50
C PRO A 212 -3.59 -0.19 17.92
N GLN A 213 -3.53 0.97 18.57
CA GLN A 213 -4.16 2.20 18.10
C GLN A 213 -3.57 2.73 16.79
N TYR A 214 -2.38 2.28 16.40
CA TYR A 214 -1.69 2.71 15.17
C TYR A 214 -1.87 1.75 14.00
N SER A 215 -2.54 0.61 14.21
CA SER A 215 -2.82 -0.36 13.15
C SER A 215 -3.78 0.19 12.10
N GLY A 216 -3.67 -0.33 10.88
CA GLY A 216 -4.58 0.00 9.79
C GLY A 216 -5.99 -0.54 10.05
N ILE A 217 -6.99 0.29 9.77
CA ILE A 217 -8.40 -0.06 9.93
C ILE A 217 -8.97 -0.44 8.57
N PRO A 218 -9.35 -1.72 8.36
CA PRO A 218 -10.04 -2.13 7.15
C PRO A 218 -11.43 -1.48 7.07
N LEU A 219 -11.74 -0.87 5.93
CA LEU A 219 -13.08 -0.36 5.64
C LEU A 219 -13.72 -1.14 4.49
N ALA A 220 -14.98 -1.49 4.67
CA ALA A 220 -15.84 -1.94 3.58
C ALA A 220 -16.45 -0.74 2.85
N LEU A 221 -16.60 -0.86 1.53
CA LEU A 221 -17.26 0.17 0.71
C LEU A 221 -18.79 -0.02 0.67
N ASP A 222 -19.35 -0.32 1.82
CA ASP A 222 -20.80 -0.37 2.06
C ASP A 222 -21.14 0.74 3.06
N PRO A 223 -21.82 1.82 2.64
CA PRO A 223 -22.18 2.92 3.54
C PRO A 223 -23.06 2.49 4.71
N LYS A 224 -23.77 1.37 4.58
CA LYS A 224 -24.61 0.81 5.66
C LYS A 224 -23.80 0.01 6.68
N ASN A 225 -22.67 -0.56 6.25
CA ASN A 225 -21.81 -1.36 7.12
C ASN A 225 -20.32 -1.18 6.76
N PRO A 226 -19.78 0.05 6.86
CA PRO A 226 -18.40 0.31 6.44
C PRO A 226 -17.35 -0.23 7.42
N LEU A 227 -17.76 -0.49 8.66
CA LEU A 227 -16.91 -0.97 9.74
C LEU A 227 -17.50 -2.23 10.35
N PRO A 228 -16.78 -3.37 10.34
CA PRO A 228 -17.20 -4.55 11.07
C PRO A 228 -17.41 -4.19 12.56
N PHE A 229 -18.52 -4.67 13.14
CA PHE A 229 -18.87 -4.47 14.56
C PHE A 229 -19.12 -3.02 15.01
N ALA A 230 -19.18 -2.04 14.11
CA ALA A 230 -19.49 -0.64 14.45
C ALA A 230 -20.98 -0.27 14.30
N GLN A 231 -21.83 -1.23 13.96
CA GLN A 231 -23.26 -0.99 13.85
C GLN A 231 -23.92 -0.93 15.22
N ARG A 232 -24.91 -0.05 15.32
CA ARG A 232 -25.81 -0.02 16.48
C ARG A 232 -26.56 -1.35 16.60
N SER A 233 -26.80 -1.78 17.83
CA SER A 233 -27.65 -2.94 18.10
C SER A 233 -29.07 -2.71 17.54
N ALA A 234 -29.70 -3.78 17.05
CA ALA A 234 -31.04 -3.67 16.50
C ALA A 234 -32.00 -3.07 17.55
N GLY A 235 -32.71 -2.00 17.19
CA GLY A 235 -33.62 -1.29 18.04
C GLY A 235 -33.02 -0.21 18.97
N GLN A 236 -31.69 -0.05 18.99
CA GLN A 236 -31.01 0.99 19.77
C GLN A 236 -31.08 2.35 19.05
N THR A 237 -31.53 3.40 19.77
CA THR A 237 -31.51 4.78 19.24
C THR A 237 -30.09 5.38 19.33
N LEU A 238 -29.84 6.47 18.59
CA LEU A 238 -28.59 7.21 18.70
C LEU A 238 -28.33 7.74 20.11
N GLU A 239 -29.40 8.25 20.76
CA GLU A 239 -29.33 8.77 22.13
C GLU A 239 -28.97 7.68 23.14
N GLN A 240 -29.58 6.50 23.01
CA GLN A 240 -29.25 5.35 23.86
C GLN A 240 -27.81 4.92 23.69
N GLN A 241 -27.32 4.87 22.45
CA GLN A 241 -25.94 4.53 22.17
C GLN A 241 -24.97 5.57 22.74
N GLN A 242 -25.30 6.85 22.65
CA GLN A 242 -24.50 7.93 23.21
C GLN A 242 -24.44 7.86 24.74
N GLN A 243 -25.56 7.61 25.41
CA GLN A 243 -25.62 7.43 26.86
C GLN A 243 -24.80 6.22 27.33
N GLU A 244 -24.88 5.12 26.58
CA GLU A 244 -24.08 3.92 26.86
C GLU A 244 -22.57 4.19 26.68
N TYR A 245 -22.20 4.90 25.61
CA TYR A 245 -20.82 5.32 25.37
C TYR A 245 -20.32 6.26 26.49
N GLU A 246 -21.08 7.27 26.90
CA GLU A 246 -20.72 8.17 27.99
C GLU A 246 -20.54 7.41 29.32
N SER A 247 -21.40 6.44 29.60
CA SER A 247 -21.28 5.58 30.78
C SER A 247 -20.04 4.73 30.77
N ILE A 248 -19.72 4.11 29.62
CA ILE A 248 -18.50 3.32 29.45
C ILE A 248 -17.25 4.20 29.58
N ASN A 249 -17.27 5.41 29.02
CA ASN A 249 -16.16 6.37 29.15
C ASN A 249 -15.92 6.79 30.61
N GLN A 250 -16.97 7.09 31.36
CA GLN A 250 -16.82 7.41 32.76
C GLN A 250 -16.19 6.25 33.57
N LEU A 251 -16.60 5.00 33.30
CA LEU A 251 -16.02 3.83 33.93
C LEU A 251 -14.53 3.65 33.53
N ASN A 252 -14.24 3.88 32.26
CA ASN A 252 -12.88 3.81 31.73
C ASN A 252 -11.96 4.89 32.33
N GLU A 253 -12.47 6.12 32.50
CA GLU A 253 -11.73 7.21 33.15
C GLU A 253 -11.39 6.88 34.59
N LEU A 254 -12.36 6.35 35.36
CA LEU A 254 -12.12 5.88 36.73
C LEU A 254 -11.04 4.80 36.78
N THR A 255 -11.10 3.83 35.87
CA THR A 255 -10.11 2.78 35.79
C THR A 255 -8.73 3.32 35.37
N ALA A 256 -8.68 4.32 34.46
CA ALA A 256 -7.44 4.96 34.05
C ALA A 256 -6.76 5.76 35.19
N VAL A 257 -7.53 6.29 36.12
CA VAL A 257 -7.00 6.93 37.34
C VAL A 257 -6.37 5.89 38.27
N GLU A 258 -6.99 4.72 38.40
CA GLU A 258 -6.47 3.62 39.23
C GLU A 258 -5.20 2.98 38.62
N TYR A 259 -5.10 2.93 37.28
CA TYR A 259 -3.98 2.36 36.55
C TYR A 259 -3.33 3.39 35.60
N PRO A 260 -2.65 4.44 36.11
CA PRO A 260 -2.17 5.57 35.31
C PRO A 260 -1.07 5.20 34.30
N ASP A 261 -0.33 4.12 34.55
CA ASP A 261 0.79 3.67 33.69
C ASP A 261 0.39 2.57 32.71
N ASP A 262 -0.88 2.10 32.73
CA ASP A 262 -1.36 1.09 31.79
C ASP A 262 -1.65 1.72 30.42
N GLN A 263 -0.66 1.60 29.54
CA GLN A 263 -0.76 2.09 28.16
C GLN A 263 -1.82 1.34 27.35
N SER A 264 -2.05 0.06 27.64
CA SER A 264 -3.04 -0.76 26.93
C SER A 264 -4.47 -0.33 27.26
N LEU A 265 -4.72 0.03 28.52
CA LEU A 265 -6.01 0.59 28.94
C LEU A 265 -6.28 1.93 28.25
N ARG A 266 -5.29 2.83 28.24
CA ARG A 266 -5.42 4.13 27.54
C ARG A 266 -5.63 3.98 26.03
N ALA A 267 -4.94 3.01 25.40
CA ALA A 267 -5.13 2.70 23.99
C ALA A 267 -6.55 2.20 23.71
N ARG A 268 -7.10 1.36 24.60
CA ARG A 268 -8.47 0.86 24.50
C ARG A 268 -9.50 2.00 24.61
N ILE A 269 -9.35 2.90 25.58
CA ILE A 269 -10.23 4.07 25.74
C ILE A 269 -10.24 4.90 24.45
N ARG A 270 -9.09 5.26 23.93
CA ARG A 270 -8.96 6.02 22.67
C ARG A 270 -9.56 5.29 21.47
N ALA A 271 -9.43 3.96 21.42
CA ALA A 271 -10.02 3.16 20.35
C ALA A 271 -11.56 3.19 20.39
N TYR A 272 -12.16 3.14 21.59
CA TYR A 272 -13.62 3.28 21.73
C TYR A 272 -14.10 4.67 21.34
N GLU A 273 -13.40 5.73 21.76
CA GLU A 273 -13.73 7.11 21.38
C GLU A 273 -13.66 7.31 19.86
N LEU A 274 -12.60 6.80 19.24
CA LEU A 274 -12.45 6.86 17.79
C LEU A 274 -13.57 6.08 17.09
N ALA A 275 -13.84 4.85 17.53
CA ALA A 275 -14.91 4.02 16.96
C ALA A 275 -16.27 4.70 17.00
N PHE A 276 -16.59 5.39 18.08
CA PHE A 276 -17.84 6.16 18.19
C PHE A 276 -17.89 7.33 17.18
N ARG A 277 -16.82 8.13 17.09
CA ARG A 277 -16.74 9.24 16.13
C ARG A 277 -16.78 8.76 14.68
N MET A 278 -16.17 7.62 14.40
CA MET A 278 -16.13 7.00 13.07
C MET A 278 -17.52 6.56 12.58
N GLN A 279 -18.42 6.19 13.47
CA GLN A 279 -19.77 5.74 13.09
C GLN A 279 -20.56 6.80 12.30
N ALA A 280 -20.31 8.07 12.55
CA ALA A 280 -20.93 9.16 11.82
C ALA A 280 -20.14 9.54 10.55
N ALA A 281 -18.82 9.63 10.64
CA ALA A 281 -17.97 10.18 9.58
C ALA A 281 -17.61 9.17 8.48
N VAL A 282 -17.43 7.88 8.81
CA VAL A 282 -17.01 6.88 7.85
C VAL A 282 -18.09 6.54 6.82
N PRO A 283 -19.39 6.35 7.17
CA PRO A 283 -20.42 6.09 6.18
C PRO A 283 -20.46 7.15 5.07
N GLU A 284 -20.38 8.43 5.44
CA GLU A 284 -20.35 9.53 4.49
C GLU A 284 -19.09 9.49 3.61
N ALA A 285 -17.92 9.18 4.17
CA ALA A 285 -16.68 9.12 3.44
C ALA A 285 -16.67 8.02 2.37
N VAL A 286 -17.33 6.87 2.62
CA VAL A 286 -17.39 5.74 1.69
C VAL A 286 -18.65 5.72 0.83
N ASP A 287 -19.59 6.65 1.01
CA ASP A 287 -20.78 6.77 0.17
C ASP A 287 -20.44 7.37 -1.19
N LEU A 288 -20.14 6.51 -2.13
CA LEU A 288 -19.76 6.89 -3.50
C LEU A 288 -20.97 7.36 -4.36
N ALA A 289 -22.20 7.17 -3.88
CA ALA A 289 -23.40 7.61 -4.59
C ALA A 289 -23.52 9.15 -4.63
N GLN A 290 -22.77 9.85 -3.79
CA GLN A 290 -22.72 11.32 -3.79
C GLN A 290 -21.83 11.90 -4.90
N GLU A 291 -21.06 11.06 -5.61
CA GLU A 291 -20.17 11.52 -6.66
C GLU A 291 -20.92 11.76 -7.98
N THR A 292 -20.40 12.66 -8.80
CA THR A 292 -20.98 12.96 -10.09
C THR A 292 -20.80 11.81 -11.08
N GLU A 293 -21.64 11.76 -12.12
CA GLU A 293 -21.48 10.78 -13.20
C GLU A 293 -20.11 10.93 -13.88
N ALA A 294 -19.62 12.16 -14.04
CA ALA A 294 -18.30 12.43 -14.62
C ALA A 294 -17.18 11.83 -13.76
N THR A 295 -17.25 12.00 -12.43
CA THR A 295 -16.31 11.36 -11.50
C THR A 295 -16.42 9.83 -11.58
N SER A 296 -17.62 9.29 -11.59
CA SER A 296 -17.85 7.85 -11.71
C SER A 296 -17.22 7.25 -12.97
N LYS A 297 -17.38 7.91 -14.11
CA LYS A 297 -16.75 7.51 -15.38
C LYS A 297 -15.23 7.65 -15.35
N LEU A 298 -14.69 8.70 -14.71
CA LEU A 298 -13.26 8.93 -14.59
C LEU A 298 -12.57 7.76 -13.87
N TYR A 299 -13.22 7.17 -12.87
CA TYR A 299 -12.74 6.01 -12.14
C TYR A 299 -13.21 4.66 -12.72
N GLY A 300 -13.96 4.68 -13.83
CA GLY A 300 -14.44 3.46 -14.51
C GLY A 300 -15.47 2.67 -13.70
N LEU A 301 -16.36 3.33 -12.95
CA LEU A 301 -17.38 2.65 -12.13
C LEU A 301 -18.53 2.06 -12.97
N ASP A 302 -18.66 2.49 -14.22
CA ASP A 302 -19.64 2.02 -15.19
C ASP A 302 -19.20 0.75 -15.95
N ASN A 303 -17.98 0.25 -15.70
CA ASN A 303 -17.43 -0.94 -16.32
C ASN A 303 -17.11 -2.00 -15.25
N ASP A 304 -17.67 -3.18 -15.36
CA ASP A 304 -17.49 -4.27 -14.39
C ASP A 304 -16.03 -4.67 -14.19
N ALA A 305 -15.19 -4.56 -15.23
CA ALA A 305 -13.78 -4.90 -15.14
C ALA A 305 -13.00 -3.93 -14.24
N THR A 306 -13.35 -2.65 -14.22
CA THR A 306 -12.65 -1.58 -13.49
C THR A 306 -13.34 -1.18 -12.20
N LYS A 307 -14.63 -1.52 -12.05
CA LYS A 307 -15.51 -1.04 -10.97
C LYS A 307 -14.94 -1.24 -9.58
N VAL A 308 -14.41 -2.42 -9.27
CA VAL A 308 -13.89 -2.74 -7.93
C VAL A 308 -12.67 -1.88 -7.59
N ALA A 309 -11.71 -1.78 -8.51
CA ALA A 309 -10.54 -0.93 -8.33
C ALA A 309 -10.94 0.55 -8.28
N GLY A 310 -11.84 0.98 -9.17
CA GLY A 310 -12.36 2.34 -9.22
C GLY A 310 -13.05 2.77 -7.93
N GLN A 311 -13.90 1.93 -7.36
CA GLN A 311 -14.55 2.20 -6.07
C GLN A 311 -13.53 2.38 -4.94
N ARG A 312 -12.52 1.50 -4.87
CA ARG A 312 -11.47 1.60 -3.83
C ARG A 312 -10.62 2.86 -3.98
N LEU A 313 -10.22 3.20 -5.20
CA LEU A 313 -9.40 4.38 -5.47
C LEU A 313 -10.20 5.70 -5.29
N LEU A 314 -11.46 5.73 -5.68
CA LEU A 314 -12.35 6.86 -5.42
C LEU A 314 -12.57 7.06 -3.91
N ALA A 315 -12.80 5.99 -3.16
CA ALA A 315 -12.91 6.06 -1.71
C ALA A 315 -11.59 6.55 -1.06
N ALA A 316 -10.44 6.10 -1.57
CA ALA A 316 -9.13 6.57 -1.10
C ALA A 316 -8.97 8.09 -1.30
N ARG A 317 -9.34 8.64 -2.45
CA ARG A 317 -9.35 10.09 -2.69
C ARG A 317 -10.26 10.82 -1.70
N ARG A 318 -11.49 10.32 -1.48
CA ARG A 318 -12.44 10.92 -0.53
C ARG A 318 -11.92 10.92 0.90
N LEU A 319 -11.24 9.86 1.31
CA LEU A 319 -10.64 9.74 2.64
C LEU A 319 -9.48 10.73 2.82
N VAL A 320 -8.59 10.85 1.83
CA VAL A 320 -7.48 11.81 1.84
C VAL A 320 -8.00 13.25 1.86
N GLU A 321 -9.00 13.57 1.05
CA GLU A 321 -9.66 14.88 1.02
C GLU A 321 -10.25 15.26 2.39
N ARG A 322 -10.67 14.27 3.21
CA ARG A 322 -11.17 14.44 4.57
C ARG A 322 -10.09 14.35 5.65
N GLY A 323 -8.82 14.30 5.27
CA GLY A 323 -7.69 14.36 6.19
C GLY A 323 -7.18 13.01 6.72
N VAL A 324 -7.49 11.90 6.07
CA VAL A 324 -6.82 10.63 6.34
C VAL A 324 -5.38 10.69 5.83
N ARG A 325 -4.42 10.39 6.69
CA ARG A 325 -2.99 10.52 6.34
C ARG A 325 -2.45 9.39 5.48
N PHE A 326 -2.89 8.17 5.74
CA PHE A 326 -2.39 7.00 5.02
C PHE A 326 -3.55 6.10 4.61
N VAL A 327 -3.71 5.91 3.30
CA VAL A 327 -4.72 5.00 2.74
C VAL A 327 -4.00 3.92 1.93
N GLN A 328 -4.05 2.69 2.41
CA GLN A 328 -3.52 1.52 1.72
C GLN A 328 -4.62 0.88 0.88
N VAL A 329 -4.37 0.73 -0.41
CA VAL A 329 -5.35 0.21 -1.37
C VAL A 329 -4.82 -1.04 -2.04
N PHE A 330 -5.57 -2.12 -1.94
CA PHE A 330 -5.38 -3.34 -2.72
C PHE A 330 -6.45 -3.35 -3.81
N PRO A 331 -6.16 -2.92 -5.04
CA PRO A 331 -7.18 -2.80 -6.10
C PRO A 331 -7.68 -4.17 -6.58
N SER A 332 -6.86 -5.21 -6.44
CA SER A 332 -7.15 -6.60 -6.81
C SER A 332 -7.07 -7.51 -5.57
N PRO A 333 -7.62 -8.73 -5.62
CA PRO A 333 -7.42 -9.72 -4.56
C PRO A 333 -5.94 -10.04 -4.33
N TYR A 334 -5.62 -10.50 -3.12
CA TYR A 334 -4.27 -10.94 -2.75
C TYR A 334 -3.72 -12.00 -3.72
N GLY A 335 -2.47 -11.86 -4.14
CA GLY A 335 -1.79 -12.81 -5.00
C GLY A 335 -2.24 -12.79 -6.47
N SER A 336 -3.18 -11.93 -6.87
CA SER A 336 -3.74 -11.94 -8.23
C SER A 336 -2.72 -11.72 -9.33
N TRP A 337 -1.64 -11.01 -9.04
CA TRP A 337 -0.59 -10.68 -10.01
C TRP A 337 0.49 -11.74 -10.14
N ASP A 338 0.41 -12.80 -9.34
CA ASP A 338 1.29 -13.96 -9.45
C ASP A 338 0.86 -14.87 -10.61
N SER A 339 1.48 -14.65 -11.76
CA SER A 339 1.14 -15.37 -13.00
C SER A 339 2.14 -16.48 -13.27
N HIS A 340 2.00 -17.61 -12.58
CA HIS A 340 2.81 -18.81 -12.86
C HIS A 340 2.61 -19.37 -14.27
N GLN A 341 1.44 -19.11 -14.87
CA GLN A 341 1.08 -19.52 -16.23
C GLN A 341 0.23 -18.43 -16.89
N GLN A 342 0.15 -18.44 -18.23
CA GLN A 342 -0.71 -17.52 -19.00
C GLN A 342 -0.51 -16.04 -18.63
N LEU A 343 0.76 -15.64 -18.46
CA LEU A 343 1.12 -14.27 -18.04
C LEU A 343 0.43 -13.21 -18.92
N LYS A 344 0.45 -13.39 -20.24
CA LYS A 344 -0.15 -12.43 -21.19
C LYS A 344 -1.64 -12.19 -20.89
N ASP A 345 -2.43 -13.25 -20.82
CA ASP A 345 -3.87 -13.16 -20.65
C ASP A 345 -4.22 -12.61 -19.26
N ASN A 346 -3.50 -13.07 -18.23
CA ASN A 346 -3.71 -12.65 -16.86
C ASN A 346 -3.34 -11.16 -16.68
N HIS A 347 -2.16 -10.74 -17.14
CA HIS A 347 -1.74 -9.35 -17.04
C HIS A 347 -2.56 -8.42 -17.92
N THR A 348 -2.99 -8.82 -19.12
CA THR A 348 -3.92 -8.04 -19.96
C THR A 348 -5.18 -7.71 -19.18
N ARG A 349 -5.79 -8.69 -18.52
CA ARG A 349 -7.00 -8.51 -17.72
C ARG A 349 -6.76 -7.65 -16.46
N LEU A 350 -5.65 -7.92 -15.75
CA LEU A 350 -5.34 -7.20 -14.51
C LEU A 350 -4.94 -5.75 -14.76
N CYS A 351 -4.10 -5.48 -15.75
CA CYS A 351 -3.76 -4.11 -16.15
C CYS A 351 -5.01 -3.34 -16.56
N ALA A 352 -5.87 -3.93 -17.42
CA ALA A 352 -7.13 -3.30 -17.81
C ALA A 352 -8.05 -2.97 -16.63
N SER A 353 -8.00 -3.77 -15.56
CA SER A 353 -8.84 -3.53 -14.37
C SER A 353 -8.38 -2.35 -13.51
N VAL A 354 -7.12 -1.94 -13.59
CA VAL A 354 -6.54 -0.90 -12.72
C VAL A 354 -6.05 0.34 -13.47
N ASP A 355 -5.79 0.25 -14.76
CA ASP A 355 -5.21 1.33 -15.57
C ASP A 355 -6.07 2.61 -15.54
N LEU A 356 -7.33 2.51 -15.97
CA LEU A 356 -8.25 3.65 -15.95
C LEU A 356 -8.49 4.19 -14.52
N PRO A 357 -8.77 3.36 -13.50
CA PRO A 357 -8.95 3.85 -12.13
C PRO A 357 -7.73 4.58 -11.55
N VAL A 358 -6.51 4.11 -11.81
CA VAL A 358 -5.29 4.78 -11.31
C VAL A 358 -5.05 6.10 -12.06
N ALA A 359 -5.22 6.11 -13.38
CA ALA A 359 -5.15 7.33 -14.18
C ALA A 359 -6.19 8.37 -13.72
N GLY A 360 -7.43 7.91 -13.47
CA GLY A 360 -8.51 8.74 -12.96
C GLY A 360 -8.19 9.35 -11.60
N LEU A 361 -7.60 8.57 -10.69
CA LEU A 361 -7.14 9.07 -9.41
C LEU A 361 -6.11 10.20 -9.56
N ILE A 362 -5.08 10.01 -10.39
CA ILE A 362 -4.05 11.03 -10.61
C ILE A 362 -4.69 12.30 -11.17
N GLN A 363 -5.56 12.17 -12.16
CA GLN A 363 -6.25 13.30 -12.77
C GLN A 363 -7.13 14.04 -11.77
N ASP A 364 -7.92 13.34 -10.95
CA ASP A 364 -8.82 13.93 -9.96
C ASP A 364 -8.02 14.64 -8.84
N LEU A 365 -6.95 14.04 -8.35
CA LEU A 365 -6.05 14.67 -7.37
C LEU A 365 -5.42 15.96 -7.92
N LYS A 366 -4.99 15.97 -9.19
CA LYS A 366 -4.48 17.19 -9.86
C LYS A 366 -5.55 18.27 -9.94
N GLN A 367 -6.75 17.94 -10.39
CA GLN A 367 -7.86 18.88 -10.54
C GLN A 367 -8.27 19.52 -9.22
N ARG A 368 -8.11 18.79 -8.12
CA ARG A 368 -8.42 19.24 -6.74
C ARG A 368 -7.24 19.92 -6.03
N GLY A 369 -6.06 19.96 -6.64
CA GLY A 369 -4.85 20.50 -6.00
C GLY A 369 -4.36 19.66 -4.82
N LEU A 370 -4.58 18.35 -4.89
CA LEU A 370 -4.20 17.36 -3.86
C LEU A 370 -3.01 16.49 -4.27
N LEU A 371 -2.53 16.61 -5.52
CA LEU A 371 -1.36 15.87 -6.03
C LEU A 371 -0.06 16.59 -5.74
#